data_044eb81b71b5e813f61ea69b605f9e12
#
_entry.id   044eb81b71b5e813f61ea69b605f9e12
#
_cell.length_a   1.000
_cell.length_b   1.000
_cell.length_c   1.000
_cell.angle_alpha   90.00
_cell.angle_beta   90.00
_cell.angle_gamma   90.00
#
_symmetry.space_group_name_H-M   'P 1'
#
loop_
_entity.id
_entity.type
_entity.pdbx_description
1 polymer ?
#
loop_
_entity_poly.entity_id
_entity_poly.type
_entity_poly.pdbx_seq_one_letter_code
_entity_poly.pdbx_strand_id
1 'polypeptide(L)'
;MDLAQHYRDLLLKYGDSPEASQYSNRETQEKRFEILLQIANLEGKKILDFGCGTGHLATYIKQQGINVMYTGVDIIEELLEVAREKHPEHHFCEFSDVTDHKFDYILISGVFNNKIEDTRGFYQKTVEQCFSMISEGLAFNMMSHYVDFYDPCLFYEKPEAVFEFVKKNISPYVVIRNDYQVKDGVIPFEFAVYVYKK
;
A
#
# COMPACT_ATOMS: atom_id res chain seq x y z
N MET A 1 -9.43 -12.85 12.52
CA MET A 1 -9.82 -12.97 11.10
C MET A 1 -8.65 -13.61 10.36
N ASP A 2 -8.91 -14.67 9.60
CA ASP A 2 -7.92 -15.17 8.63
C ASP A 2 -7.97 -14.27 7.39
N LEU A 3 -7.00 -13.37 7.26
CA LEU A 3 -6.95 -12.40 6.16
C LEU A 3 -6.80 -13.09 4.80
N ALA A 4 -6.03 -14.16 4.72
CA ALA A 4 -5.81 -14.86 3.45
C ALA A 4 -7.13 -15.46 2.94
N GLN A 5 -7.87 -16.17 3.82
CA GLN A 5 -9.17 -16.72 3.45
C GLN A 5 -10.18 -15.62 3.10
N HIS A 6 -10.18 -14.52 3.85
CA HIS A 6 -11.06 -13.38 3.58
C HIS A 6 -10.86 -12.79 2.17
N TYR A 7 -9.62 -12.56 1.74
CA TYR A 7 -9.35 -12.02 0.39
C TYR A 7 -9.59 -13.05 -0.72
N ARG A 8 -9.37 -14.35 -0.47
CA ARG A 8 -9.79 -15.41 -1.42
C ARG A 8 -11.30 -15.38 -1.65
N ASP A 9 -12.09 -15.27 -0.59
CA ASP A 9 -13.56 -15.21 -0.67
C ASP A 9 -14.00 -13.94 -1.43
N LEU A 10 -13.32 -12.80 -1.21
CA LEU A 10 -13.58 -11.57 -1.96
C LEU A 10 -13.24 -11.71 -3.45
N LEU A 11 -12.11 -12.33 -3.80
CA LEU A 11 -11.74 -12.59 -5.18
C LEU A 11 -12.75 -13.50 -5.88
N LEU A 12 -13.17 -14.59 -5.22
CA LEU A 12 -14.20 -15.49 -5.74
C LEU A 12 -15.54 -14.81 -5.97
N LYS A 13 -15.91 -13.87 -5.10
CA LYS A 13 -17.19 -13.17 -5.16
C LYS A 13 -17.21 -12.04 -6.17
N TYR A 14 -16.15 -11.28 -6.27
CA TYR A 14 -16.11 -10.01 -7.00
C TYR A 14 -15.18 -10.02 -8.22
N GLY A 15 -14.36 -11.08 -8.39
CA GLY A 15 -13.38 -11.16 -9.46
C GLY A 15 -12.30 -10.07 -9.33
N ASP A 16 -11.68 -9.70 -10.45
CA ASP A 16 -10.70 -8.61 -10.50
C ASP A 16 -11.39 -7.23 -10.46
N SER A 17 -11.83 -6.85 -9.30
CA SER A 17 -12.54 -5.59 -9.07
C SER A 17 -12.04 -4.86 -7.81
N PRO A 18 -12.37 -3.56 -7.63
CA PRO A 18 -12.00 -2.82 -6.43
C PRO A 18 -12.56 -3.46 -5.15
N GLU A 19 -13.74 -4.06 -5.24
CA GLU A 19 -14.43 -4.70 -4.11
C GLU A 19 -13.65 -5.92 -3.60
N ALA A 20 -12.92 -6.63 -4.47
CA ALA A 20 -12.03 -7.71 -4.06
C ALA A 20 -10.87 -7.23 -3.18
N SER A 21 -10.51 -5.96 -3.27
CA SER A 21 -9.51 -5.28 -2.42
C SER A 21 -10.15 -4.38 -1.36
N GLN A 22 -11.43 -4.57 -1.06
CA GLN A 22 -12.22 -3.81 -0.07
C GLN A 22 -12.34 -2.30 -0.37
N TYR A 23 -12.18 -1.88 -1.61
CA TYR A 23 -12.47 -0.52 -2.02
C TYR A 23 -13.90 -0.37 -2.49
N SER A 24 -14.53 0.77 -2.22
CA SER A 24 -15.93 1.02 -2.61
C SER A 24 -16.12 1.15 -4.11
N ASN A 25 -15.10 1.60 -4.82
CA ASN A 25 -15.05 1.74 -6.26
C ASN A 25 -13.61 2.00 -6.75
N ARG A 26 -13.43 2.01 -8.07
CA ARG A 26 -12.12 2.21 -8.71
C ARG A 26 -11.55 3.61 -8.45
N GLU A 27 -12.38 4.63 -8.46
CA GLU A 27 -11.96 6.02 -8.23
C GLU A 27 -11.31 6.20 -6.84
N THR A 28 -11.93 5.65 -5.79
CA THR A 28 -11.37 5.72 -4.44
C THR A 28 -10.10 4.91 -4.27
N GLN A 29 -9.94 3.80 -5.01
CA GLN A 29 -8.70 3.02 -5.05
C GLN A 29 -7.59 3.81 -5.75
N GLU A 30 -7.87 4.35 -6.92
CA GLU A 30 -6.89 5.10 -7.74
C GLU A 30 -6.49 6.42 -7.10
N LYS A 31 -7.40 7.07 -6.33
CA LYS A 31 -7.05 8.25 -5.55
C LYS A 31 -5.94 7.97 -4.52
N ARG A 32 -5.95 6.80 -3.91
CA ARG A 32 -4.87 6.36 -3.00
C ARG A 32 -3.55 6.16 -3.74
N PHE A 33 -3.61 5.57 -4.93
CA PHE A 33 -2.44 5.41 -5.78
C PHE A 33 -1.87 6.75 -6.19
N GLU A 34 -2.73 7.68 -6.66
CA GLU A 34 -2.33 9.05 -6.98
C GLU A 34 -1.52 9.70 -5.85
N ILE A 35 -2.03 9.59 -4.62
CA ILE A 35 -1.36 10.17 -3.45
C ILE A 35 -0.02 9.46 -3.17
N LEU A 36 0.02 8.12 -3.20
CA LEU A 36 1.27 7.40 -2.94
C LEU A 36 2.35 7.68 -4.01
N LEU A 37 1.95 7.83 -5.28
CA LEU A 37 2.88 8.14 -6.37
C LEU A 37 3.49 9.56 -6.27
N GLN A 38 2.88 10.48 -5.52
CA GLN A 38 3.41 11.82 -5.27
C GLN A 38 4.65 11.85 -4.37
N ILE A 39 5.12 10.69 -3.90
CA ILE A 39 6.37 10.60 -3.12
C ILE A 39 7.56 11.16 -3.90
N ALA A 40 7.62 10.93 -5.22
CA ALA A 40 8.72 11.39 -6.08
C ALA A 40 8.36 11.26 -7.58
N ASN A 41 9.28 11.66 -8.46
CA ASN A 41 9.25 11.25 -9.86
C ASN A 41 9.73 9.79 -9.96
N LEU A 42 8.83 8.89 -10.36
CA LEU A 42 9.08 7.45 -10.41
C LEU A 42 9.54 6.94 -11.78
N GLU A 43 9.70 7.82 -12.78
CA GLU A 43 10.15 7.42 -14.12
C GLU A 43 11.51 6.68 -14.06
N GLY A 44 11.56 5.49 -14.65
CA GLY A 44 12.75 4.63 -14.69
C GLY A 44 13.13 3.95 -13.37
N LYS A 45 12.31 4.07 -12.32
CA LYS A 45 12.61 3.55 -10.98
C LYS A 45 12.23 2.08 -10.81
N LYS A 46 12.94 1.40 -9.90
CA LYS A 46 12.57 0.07 -9.40
C LYS A 46 11.58 0.22 -8.25
N ILE A 47 10.37 -0.29 -8.46
CA ILE A 47 9.28 -0.16 -7.49
C ILE A 47 8.86 -1.53 -6.98
N LEU A 48 8.67 -1.65 -5.67
CA LEU A 48 7.94 -2.75 -5.05
C LEU A 48 6.56 -2.25 -4.60
N ASP A 49 5.52 -2.95 -5.02
CA ASP A 49 4.15 -2.81 -4.51
C ASP A 49 3.89 -3.91 -3.48
N PHE A 50 3.83 -3.53 -2.21
CA PHE A 50 3.64 -4.48 -1.12
C PHE A 50 2.14 -4.63 -0.81
N GLY A 51 1.62 -5.84 -0.98
CA GLY A 51 0.19 -6.14 -0.97
C GLY A 51 -0.47 -5.75 -2.29
N CYS A 52 0.12 -6.17 -3.41
CA CYS A 52 -0.26 -5.73 -4.75
C CYS A 52 -1.64 -6.22 -5.23
N GLY A 53 -2.22 -7.23 -4.55
CA GLY A 53 -3.47 -7.85 -4.97
C GLY A 53 -3.40 -8.35 -6.41
N THR A 54 -4.39 -8.00 -7.22
CA THR A 54 -4.45 -8.33 -8.66
C THR A 54 -3.61 -7.40 -9.55
N GLY A 55 -2.67 -6.62 -8.99
CA GLY A 55 -1.75 -5.75 -9.74
C GLY A 55 -2.38 -4.47 -10.30
N HIS A 56 -3.45 -3.93 -9.70
CA HIS A 56 -4.10 -2.75 -10.26
C HIS A 56 -3.22 -1.48 -10.19
N LEU A 57 -2.29 -1.36 -9.24
CA LEU A 57 -1.35 -0.24 -9.21
C LEU A 57 -0.44 -0.23 -10.45
N ALA A 58 -0.02 -1.40 -10.97
CA ALA A 58 0.72 -1.48 -12.23
C ALA A 58 -0.11 -0.96 -13.42
N THR A 59 -1.41 -1.32 -13.47
CA THR A 59 -2.35 -0.77 -14.46
C THR A 59 -2.41 0.76 -14.38
N TYR A 60 -2.56 1.30 -13.17
CA TYR A 60 -2.69 2.73 -12.94
C TYR A 60 -1.40 3.49 -13.32
N ILE A 61 -0.23 3.01 -12.92
CA ILE A 61 1.08 3.59 -13.29
C ILE A 61 1.23 3.66 -14.82
N LYS A 62 0.88 2.58 -15.52
CA LYS A 62 0.90 2.53 -17.00
C LYS A 62 -0.06 3.55 -17.62
N GLN A 63 -1.26 3.72 -17.08
CA GLN A 63 -2.23 4.73 -17.52
C GLN A 63 -1.74 6.17 -17.32
N GLN A 64 -0.95 6.41 -16.27
CA GLN A 64 -0.29 7.70 -16.05
C GLN A 64 0.92 7.94 -16.98
N GLY A 65 1.27 6.98 -17.82
CA GLY A 65 2.40 7.09 -18.75
C GLY A 65 3.78 7.04 -18.07
N ILE A 66 3.86 6.48 -16.86
CA ILE A 66 5.10 6.36 -16.09
C ILE A 66 5.71 4.97 -16.36
N ASN A 67 6.97 4.92 -16.79
CA ASN A 67 7.68 3.67 -17.01
C ASN A 67 8.47 3.31 -15.74
N VAL A 68 8.23 2.11 -15.21
CA VAL A 68 8.89 1.61 -14.00
C VAL A 68 9.31 0.15 -14.17
N MET A 69 10.31 -0.27 -13.41
CA MET A 69 10.59 -1.68 -13.18
C MET A 69 9.75 -2.12 -11.98
N TYR A 70 8.59 -2.70 -12.26
CA TYR A 70 7.62 -3.02 -11.22
C TYR A 70 7.76 -4.47 -10.75
N THR A 71 7.70 -4.63 -9.42
CA THR A 71 7.52 -5.91 -8.74
C THR A 71 6.35 -5.80 -7.79
N GLY A 72 5.41 -6.72 -7.85
CA GLY A 72 4.29 -6.82 -6.91
C GLY A 72 4.46 -8.02 -5.99
N VAL A 73 4.18 -7.85 -4.69
CA VAL A 73 4.16 -8.95 -3.75
C VAL A 73 2.83 -9.04 -3.01
N ASP A 74 2.36 -10.26 -2.82
CA ASP A 74 1.17 -10.55 -2.02
C ASP A 74 1.35 -11.90 -1.30
N ILE A 75 0.53 -12.17 -0.29
CA ILE A 75 0.49 -13.45 0.43
C ILE A 75 -0.52 -14.44 -0.18
N ILE A 76 -1.28 -14.02 -1.18
CA ILE A 76 -2.40 -14.77 -1.74
C ILE A 76 -2.07 -15.11 -3.19
N GLU A 77 -1.72 -16.37 -3.43
CA GLU A 77 -1.27 -16.85 -4.73
C GLU A 77 -2.33 -16.64 -5.83
N GLU A 78 -3.61 -16.81 -5.51
CA GLU A 78 -4.71 -16.63 -6.45
C GLU A 78 -4.82 -15.17 -6.95
N LEU A 79 -4.45 -14.17 -6.13
CA LEU A 79 -4.34 -12.77 -6.55
C LEU A 79 -3.11 -12.55 -7.44
N LEU A 80 -1.98 -13.18 -7.10
CA LEU A 80 -0.75 -13.11 -7.89
C LEU A 80 -0.92 -13.78 -9.28
N GLU A 81 -1.68 -14.88 -9.37
CA GLU A 81 -2.01 -15.50 -10.66
C GLU A 81 -2.75 -14.52 -11.58
N VAL A 82 -3.79 -13.85 -11.07
CA VAL A 82 -4.52 -12.81 -11.82
C VAL A 82 -3.58 -11.66 -12.24
N ALA A 83 -2.71 -11.23 -11.33
CA ALA A 83 -1.75 -10.14 -11.60
C ALA A 83 -0.75 -10.53 -12.71
N ARG A 84 -0.22 -11.76 -12.71
CA ARG A 84 0.69 -12.27 -13.74
C ARG A 84 0.02 -12.37 -15.11
N GLU A 85 -1.25 -12.82 -15.16
CA GLU A 85 -2.01 -12.87 -16.40
C GLU A 85 -2.25 -11.48 -17.00
N LYS A 86 -2.53 -10.48 -16.15
CA LYS A 86 -2.77 -9.09 -16.58
C LYS A 86 -1.51 -8.36 -17.01
N HIS A 87 -0.40 -8.65 -16.37
CA HIS A 87 0.85 -7.91 -16.50
C HIS A 87 2.05 -8.85 -16.67
N PRO A 88 2.11 -9.61 -17.78
CA PRO A 88 3.20 -10.58 -18.01
C PRO A 88 4.58 -9.92 -18.13
N GLU A 89 4.63 -8.61 -18.33
CA GLU A 89 5.86 -7.80 -18.36
C GLU A 89 6.43 -7.49 -16.99
N HIS A 90 5.67 -7.72 -15.90
CA HIS A 90 6.05 -7.42 -14.54
C HIS A 90 6.30 -8.68 -13.71
N HIS A 91 6.96 -8.53 -12.56
CA HIS A 91 7.25 -9.63 -11.66
C HIS A 91 6.27 -9.65 -10.49
N PHE A 92 5.66 -10.82 -10.19
CA PHE A 92 4.72 -11.02 -9.09
C PHE A 92 5.08 -12.28 -8.31
N CYS A 93 5.33 -12.15 -7.01
CA CYS A 93 5.81 -13.24 -6.16
C CYS A 93 5.43 -13.03 -4.69
N GLU A 94 5.80 -13.95 -3.82
CA GLU A 94 5.72 -13.74 -2.37
C GLU A 94 6.81 -12.78 -1.89
N PHE A 95 6.55 -12.08 -0.77
CA PHE A 95 7.51 -11.14 -0.21
C PHE A 95 8.84 -11.79 0.20
N SER A 96 8.80 -13.06 0.63
CA SER A 96 9.98 -13.87 0.96
C SER A 96 11.01 -13.96 -0.17
N ASP A 97 10.53 -13.94 -1.43
CA ASP A 97 11.38 -14.14 -2.61
C ASP A 97 12.20 -12.89 -2.98
N VAL A 98 11.87 -11.76 -2.41
CA VAL A 98 12.50 -10.47 -2.74
C VAL A 98 13.21 -9.79 -1.57
N THR A 99 13.32 -10.44 -0.41
CA THR A 99 13.90 -9.83 0.81
C THR A 99 15.35 -9.38 0.66
N ASP A 100 16.12 -10.02 -0.23
CA ASP A 100 17.51 -9.67 -0.56
C ASP A 100 17.62 -8.65 -1.71
N HIS A 101 16.49 -8.26 -2.33
CA HIS A 101 16.49 -7.30 -3.41
C HIS A 101 16.49 -5.85 -2.89
N LYS A 102 16.92 -4.94 -3.76
CA LYS A 102 16.86 -3.48 -3.51
C LYS A 102 15.94 -2.83 -4.52
N PHE A 103 15.13 -1.92 -4.00
CA PHE A 103 14.19 -1.10 -4.76
C PHE A 103 14.51 0.37 -4.54
N ASP A 104 14.15 1.22 -5.51
CA ASP A 104 14.26 2.66 -5.30
C ASP A 104 13.13 3.12 -4.38
N TYR A 105 11.91 2.65 -4.66
CA TYR A 105 10.73 2.97 -3.84
C TYR A 105 9.92 1.71 -3.53
N ILE A 106 9.31 1.72 -2.35
CA ILE A 106 8.28 0.74 -1.98
C ILE A 106 6.98 1.49 -1.72
N LEU A 107 5.88 0.99 -2.27
CA LEU A 107 4.53 1.53 -2.10
C LEU A 107 3.67 0.49 -1.38
N ILE A 108 2.90 0.93 -0.39
CA ILE A 108 2.01 0.06 0.40
C ILE A 108 0.63 0.72 0.46
N SER A 109 -0.34 0.18 -0.29
CA SER A 109 -1.68 0.73 -0.36
C SER A 109 -2.70 -0.15 0.36
N GLY A 110 -3.28 0.36 1.46
CA GLY A 110 -4.41 -0.27 2.16
C GLY A 110 -4.08 -1.50 3.01
N VAL A 111 -2.83 -1.97 3.02
CA VAL A 111 -2.41 -3.21 3.72
C VAL A 111 -2.63 -3.15 5.23
N PHE A 112 -2.53 -1.96 5.81
CA PHE A 112 -2.62 -1.76 7.26
C PHE A 112 -4.04 -1.42 7.76
N ASN A 113 -5.04 -1.47 6.86
CA ASN A 113 -6.39 -1.03 7.20
C ASN A 113 -7.20 -2.07 7.97
N ASN A 114 -6.95 -3.36 7.78
CA ASN A 114 -7.68 -4.42 8.47
C ASN A 114 -7.21 -4.59 9.92
N LYS A 115 -8.16 -4.73 10.84
CA LYS A 115 -7.87 -5.00 12.25
C LYS A 115 -7.53 -6.47 12.45
N ILE A 116 -6.29 -6.75 12.84
CA ILE A 116 -5.80 -8.06 13.27
C ILE A 116 -5.40 -8.00 14.75
N GLU A 117 -4.94 -9.12 15.31
CA GLU A 117 -4.58 -9.24 16.73
C GLU A 117 -3.53 -8.19 17.16
N ASP A 118 -2.48 -7.99 16.35
CA ASP A 118 -1.44 -6.96 16.57
C ASP A 118 -1.17 -6.19 15.27
N THR A 119 -2.12 -5.36 14.85
CA THR A 119 -1.97 -4.53 13.64
C THR A 119 -0.83 -3.52 13.80
N ARG A 120 -0.62 -3.00 15.02
CA ARG A 120 0.46 -2.02 15.25
C ARG A 120 1.83 -2.66 15.10
N GLY A 121 2.09 -3.79 15.74
CA GLY A 121 3.35 -4.52 15.56
C GLY A 121 3.56 -4.96 14.11
N PHE A 122 2.49 -5.36 13.42
CA PHE A 122 2.55 -5.73 12.02
C PHE A 122 3.01 -4.56 11.13
N TYR A 123 2.36 -3.38 11.20
CA TYR A 123 2.77 -2.27 10.34
C TYR A 123 4.18 -1.77 10.68
N GLN A 124 4.54 -1.70 11.96
CA GLN A 124 5.86 -1.25 12.38
C GLN A 124 6.95 -2.17 11.82
N LYS A 125 6.83 -3.47 11.99
CA LYS A 125 7.77 -4.46 11.46
C LYS A 125 7.84 -4.44 9.93
N THR A 126 6.70 -4.31 9.25
CA THR A 126 6.65 -4.21 7.79
C THR A 126 7.37 -2.96 7.29
N VAL A 127 7.12 -1.81 7.91
CA VAL A 127 7.78 -0.54 7.55
C VAL A 127 9.30 -0.64 7.77
N GLU A 128 9.77 -1.23 8.88
CA GLU A 128 11.19 -1.47 9.14
C GLU A 128 11.83 -2.34 8.07
N GLN A 129 11.21 -3.48 7.75
CA GLN A 129 11.68 -4.38 6.71
C GLN A 129 11.74 -3.70 5.35
N CYS A 130 10.63 -3.10 4.91
CA CYS A 130 10.56 -2.38 3.64
C CYS A 130 11.60 -1.25 3.56
N PHE A 131 11.76 -0.48 4.63
CA PHE A 131 12.76 0.59 4.66
C PHE A 131 14.19 0.08 4.54
N SER A 132 14.49 -1.11 5.05
CA SER A 132 15.81 -1.74 4.87
C SER A 132 16.11 -2.08 3.40
N MET A 133 15.07 -2.29 2.58
CA MET A 133 15.17 -2.74 1.18
C MET A 133 15.20 -1.59 0.17
N ILE A 134 14.89 -0.35 0.55
CA ILE A 134 14.87 0.78 -0.37
C ILE A 134 16.21 1.49 -0.50
N SER A 135 16.38 2.24 -1.58
CA SER A 135 17.47 3.19 -1.80
C SER A 135 17.03 4.65 -1.67
N GLU A 136 15.77 4.99 -1.91
CA GLU A 136 15.28 6.36 -1.95
C GLU A 136 14.08 6.62 -1.01
N GLY A 137 12.95 5.90 -1.17
CA GLY A 137 11.77 6.20 -0.35
C GLY A 137 10.75 5.07 -0.21
N LEU A 138 9.91 5.22 0.82
CA LEU A 138 8.78 4.34 1.14
C LEU A 138 7.53 5.18 1.31
N ALA A 139 6.43 4.82 0.64
CA ALA A 139 5.13 5.45 0.84
C ALA A 139 4.09 4.42 1.28
N PHE A 140 3.27 4.78 2.26
CA PHE A 140 2.14 3.97 2.70
C PHE A 140 0.99 4.84 3.19
N ASN A 141 -0.22 4.29 3.22
CA ASN A 141 -1.39 4.95 3.80
C ASN A 141 -2.00 4.15 4.95
N MET A 142 -2.72 4.83 5.81
CA MET A 142 -3.41 4.26 6.97
C MET A 142 -4.71 5.02 7.23
N MET A 143 -5.69 4.33 7.85
CA MET A 143 -6.90 4.97 8.35
C MET A 143 -6.56 5.89 9.54
N SER A 144 -7.09 7.11 9.49
CA SER A 144 -6.87 8.12 10.53
C SER A 144 -7.73 7.85 11.76
N HIS A 145 -7.15 8.04 12.95
CA HIS A 145 -7.92 8.06 14.19
C HIS A 145 -8.93 9.24 14.26
N TYR A 146 -8.68 10.30 13.51
CA TYR A 146 -9.53 11.51 13.50
C TYR A 146 -10.66 11.39 12.47
N VAL A 147 -11.67 10.60 12.82
CA VAL A 147 -12.85 10.32 11.99
C VAL A 147 -14.12 10.40 12.83
N ASP A 148 -15.26 10.65 12.18
CA ASP A 148 -16.56 10.73 12.84
C ASP A 148 -17.19 9.36 13.10
N PHE A 149 -16.72 8.33 12.40
CA PHE A 149 -17.23 6.96 12.50
C PHE A 149 -16.09 5.94 12.42
N TYR A 150 -16.16 4.92 13.29
CA TYR A 150 -15.22 3.80 13.32
C TYR A 150 -15.91 2.52 12.87
N ASP A 151 -15.39 1.88 11.82
CA ASP A 151 -15.72 0.51 11.48
C ASP A 151 -14.96 -0.43 12.43
N PRO A 152 -15.66 -1.33 13.16
CA PRO A 152 -15.02 -2.22 14.13
C PRO A 152 -14.03 -3.21 13.49
N CYS A 153 -14.13 -3.46 12.18
CA CYS A 153 -13.25 -4.35 11.43
C CYS A 153 -11.97 -3.66 10.94
N LEU A 154 -11.91 -2.32 11.00
CA LEU A 154 -10.77 -1.55 10.53
C LEU A 154 -9.87 -1.09 11.69
N PHE A 155 -8.61 -0.92 11.37
CA PHE A 155 -7.60 -0.36 12.27
C PHE A 155 -7.39 1.12 11.96
N TYR A 156 -7.45 1.93 12.99
CA TYR A 156 -7.24 3.37 12.92
C TYR A 156 -6.05 3.78 13.77
N GLU A 157 -5.13 4.54 13.19
CA GLU A 157 -3.95 5.00 13.90
C GLU A 157 -3.89 6.53 13.96
N LYS A 158 -3.24 7.06 14.98
CA LYS A 158 -2.97 8.49 15.09
C LYS A 158 -1.79 8.86 14.20
N PRO A 159 -1.94 9.84 13.28
CA PRO A 159 -0.84 10.29 12.43
C PRO A 159 0.40 10.68 13.22
N GLU A 160 0.23 11.33 14.37
CA GLU A 160 1.34 11.71 15.27
C GLU A 160 2.07 10.50 15.88
N ALA A 161 1.37 9.39 16.14
CA ALA A 161 2.01 8.16 16.63
C ALA A 161 2.87 7.51 15.54
N VAL A 162 2.39 7.50 14.30
CA VAL A 162 3.16 7.02 13.14
C VAL A 162 4.35 7.93 12.86
N PHE A 163 4.15 9.26 12.94
CA PHE A 163 5.24 10.22 12.80
C PHE A 163 6.34 9.98 13.84
N GLU A 164 5.96 9.84 15.11
CA GLU A 164 6.88 9.58 16.20
C GLU A 164 7.66 8.27 16.00
N PHE A 165 6.95 7.20 15.65
CA PHE A 165 7.57 5.89 15.36
C PHE A 165 8.60 5.99 14.24
N VAL A 166 8.20 6.55 13.06
CA VAL A 166 9.09 6.67 11.91
C VAL A 166 10.30 7.56 12.24
N LYS A 167 10.06 8.70 12.88
CA LYS A 167 11.09 9.68 13.22
C LYS A 167 12.15 9.12 14.16
N LYS A 168 11.73 8.29 15.13
CA LYS A 168 12.63 7.72 16.16
C LYS A 168 13.34 6.45 15.69
N ASN A 169 12.68 5.62 14.88
CA ASN A 169 13.14 4.25 14.63
C ASN A 169 13.57 4.00 13.18
N ILE A 170 13.07 4.79 12.22
CA ILE A 170 13.25 4.50 10.79
C ILE A 170 14.11 5.57 10.11
N SER A 171 13.61 6.80 10.03
CA SER A 171 14.26 7.91 9.33
C SER A 171 13.86 9.27 9.90
N PRO A 172 14.81 10.22 9.98
CA PRO A 172 14.48 11.61 10.31
C PRO A 172 13.73 12.34 9.17
N TYR A 173 13.67 11.76 7.96
CA TYR A 173 13.05 12.37 6.77
C TYR A 173 11.69 11.75 6.53
N VAL A 174 10.64 12.32 7.14
CA VAL A 174 9.26 11.86 7.08
C VAL A 174 8.31 13.00 6.77
N VAL A 175 7.32 12.73 5.90
CA VAL A 175 6.20 13.61 5.60
C VAL A 175 4.91 12.87 5.92
N ILE A 176 3.99 13.53 6.61
CA ILE A 176 2.61 13.06 6.77
C ILE A 176 1.71 13.93 5.87
N ARG A 177 0.91 13.27 5.05
CA ARG A 177 -0.10 13.89 4.19
C ARG A 177 -1.48 13.52 4.71
N ASN A 178 -2.23 14.49 5.20
CA ASN A 178 -3.64 14.34 5.61
C ASN A 178 -4.49 15.49 5.03
N ASP A 179 -4.07 15.99 3.86
CA ASP A 179 -4.60 17.16 3.16
C ASP A 179 -5.41 16.77 1.91
N TYR A 180 -5.78 15.51 1.77
CA TYR A 180 -6.52 14.99 0.62
C TYR A 180 -7.80 14.28 1.03
N GLN A 181 -8.77 14.29 0.14
CA GLN A 181 -10.02 13.54 0.27
C GLN A 181 -9.98 12.32 -0.66
N VAL A 182 -10.27 11.14 -0.13
CA VAL A 182 -10.41 9.91 -0.93
C VAL A 182 -11.78 9.85 -1.58
N LYS A 183 -12.76 10.52 -0.96
CA LYS A 183 -14.15 10.61 -1.42
C LYS A 183 -14.66 12.03 -1.24
N ASP A 184 -15.30 12.55 -2.26
CA ASP A 184 -15.86 13.91 -2.21
C ASP A 184 -16.86 14.10 -1.08
N GLY A 185 -16.80 15.26 -0.45
CA GLY A 185 -17.73 15.69 0.58
C GLY A 185 -17.54 15.03 1.95
N VAL A 186 -16.47 14.27 2.15
CA VAL A 186 -16.10 13.71 3.46
C VAL A 186 -14.77 14.29 3.96
N ILE A 187 -14.60 14.30 5.28
CA ILE A 187 -13.32 14.69 5.88
C ILE A 187 -12.19 13.72 5.44
N PRO A 188 -10.92 14.13 5.48
CA PRO A 188 -9.79 13.22 5.30
C PRO A 188 -9.81 12.13 6.36
N PHE A 189 -10.25 10.92 6.00
CA PHE A 189 -10.38 9.78 6.91
C PHE A 189 -9.18 8.83 6.87
N GLU A 190 -8.20 9.13 6.05
CA GLU A 190 -6.91 8.44 6.01
C GLU A 190 -5.78 9.45 5.80
N PHE A 191 -4.57 9.01 6.02
CA PHE A 191 -3.36 9.80 5.77
C PHE A 191 -2.31 8.95 5.06
N ALA A 192 -1.46 9.61 4.29
CA ALA A 192 -0.29 8.99 3.66
C ALA A 192 0.99 9.43 4.38
N VAL A 193 1.97 8.53 4.37
CA VAL A 193 3.28 8.73 4.99
C VAL A 193 4.35 8.51 3.92
N TYR A 194 5.25 9.48 3.76
CA TYR A 194 6.43 9.33 2.92
C TYR A 194 7.67 9.35 3.80
N VAL A 195 8.48 8.32 3.65
CA VAL A 195 9.71 8.13 4.42
C VAL A 195 10.86 8.04 3.43
N TYR A 196 11.88 8.86 3.61
CA TYR A 196 13.01 8.94 2.67
C TYR A 196 14.30 8.43 3.30
N LYS A 197 15.15 7.81 2.47
CA LYS A 197 16.59 7.74 2.69
C LYS A 197 17.23 9.03 2.19
N LYS A 198 18.30 9.40 2.84
CA LYS A 198 19.11 10.54 2.38
C LYS A 198 20.17 10.04 1.41
#